data_57eaff8df73f63a695fcf5d5ee4afb0e
#
_entry.id   57eaff8df73f63a695fcf5d5ee4afb0e
#
_cell.length_a   1.000
_cell.length_b   1.000
_cell.length_c   1.000
_cell.angle_alpha   90.00
_cell.angle_beta   90.00
_cell.angle_gamma   90.00
#
_symmetry.space_group_name_H-M   'P 1'
#
loop_
_entity.id
_entity.type
_entity.pdbx_description
1 polymer ?
#
loop_
_entity_poly.entity_id
_entity_poly.type
_entity_poly.pdbx_seq_one_letter_code
_entity_poly.pdbx_strand_id
1 'polypeptide(L)'
;MKKLLTLLMLSMSCFAQDFPQGLVVVEFNASFNKANEVQWLTKLTDCEVERVDIAADSRWASEYKIVVVPTLVVFNNNEEAKRFQANIMMTMEATREEVQESIDEIIMSKF
;
A
#
# COMPACT_ATOMS: atom_id res chain seq x y z
N MET A 1 -25.11 27.75 14.42
CA MET A 1 -24.14 27.09 15.29
C MET A 1 -24.15 25.58 15.16
N LYS A 2 -25.32 24.99 15.36
CA LYS A 2 -25.42 23.53 15.19
C LYS A 2 -25.05 23.08 13.78
N LYS A 3 -25.35 23.88 12.76
CA LYS A 3 -25.01 23.58 11.38
C LYS A 3 -23.51 23.56 11.15
N LEU A 4 -22.80 24.40 11.86
CA LEU A 4 -21.36 24.48 11.74
C LEU A 4 -20.69 23.22 12.26
N LEU A 5 -21.18 22.70 13.37
CA LEU A 5 -20.68 21.46 13.95
C LEU A 5 -20.94 20.28 13.04
N THR A 6 -22.11 20.23 12.45
CA THR A 6 -22.46 19.16 11.51
C THR A 6 -21.54 19.17 10.30
N LEU A 7 -21.22 20.37 9.82
CA LEU A 7 -20.31 20.51 8.68
C LEU A 7 -18.92 20.00 9.02
N LEU A 8 -18.46 20.27 10.22
CA LEU A 8 -17.16 19.82 10.66
C LEU A 8 -17.09 18.30 10.72
N MET A 9 -18.13 17.67 11.21
CA MET A 9 -18.22 16.22 11.27
C MET A 9 -18.17 15.60 9.88
N LEU A 10 -18.85 16.23 8.93
CA LEU A 10 -18.84 15.76 7.55
C LEU A 10 -17.45 15.84 6.92
N SER A 11 -16.70 16.90 7.21
CA SER A 11 -15.36 17.01 6.65
C SER A 11 -14.42 15.97 7.23
N MET A 12 -14.62 15.53 8.45
CA MET A 12 -13.82 14.46 9.02
C MET A 12 -14.13 13.11 8.38
N SER A 13 -15.36 12.90 7.97
CA SER A 13 -15.74 11.66 7.31
C SER A 13 -15.21 11.57 5.87
N CYS A 14 -14.61 12.64 5.38
CA CYS A 14 -14.03 12.65 4.03
C CYS A 14 -12.64 12.02 3.94
N PHE A 15 -12.09 11.53 5.05
CA PHE A 15 -10.87 10.73 4.99
C PHE A 15 -11.18 9.42 4.31
N ALA A 16 -11.00 9.42 2.99
CA ALA A 16 -11.29 8.25 2.19
C ALA A 16 -10.27 7.17 2.50
N GLN A 17 -10.75 5.96 2.54
CA GLN A 17 -9.90 4.79 2.61
C GLN A 17 -9.62 4.39 1.18
N ASP A 18 -8.37 4.48 0.77
CA ASP A 18 -7.98 4.17 -0.60
C ASP A 18 -7.98 2.67 -0.86
N PHE A 19 -7.87 1.88 0.19
CA PHE A 19 -7.75 0.43 0.06
C PHE A 19 -8.74 -0.27 0.98
N PRO A 20 -9.04 -1.57 0.70
CA PRO A 20 -9.95 -2.33 1.55
C PRO A 20 -9.46 -2.43 2.99
N GLN A 21 -10.39 -2.68 3.90
CA GLN A 21 -10.05 -2.98 5.29
C GLN A 21 -9.33 -4.32 5.37
N GLY A 22 -8.59 -4.51 6.46
CA GLY A 22 -7.81 -5.71 6.65
C GLY A 22 -6.41 -5.58 6.09
N LEU A 23 -5.81 -6.71 5.78
CA LEU A 23 -4.45 -6.74 5.25
C LEU A 23 -4.48 -6.61 3.73
N VAL A 24 -3.80 -5.60 3.23
CA VAL A 24 -3.67 -5.36 1.79
C VAL A 24 -2.20 -5.06 1.50
N VAL A 25 -1.66 -5.71 0.49
CA VAL A 25 -0.32 -5.38 -0.01
C VAL A 25 -0.49 -4.64 -1.32
N VAL A 26 0.02 -3.41 -1.36
CA VAL A 26 -0.10 -2.56 -2.54
C VAL A 26 1.27 -2.40 -3.17
N GLU A 27 1.34 -2.68 -4.46
CA GLU A 27 2.54 -2.39 -5.25
C GLU A 27 2.36 -1.03 -5.92
N PHE A 28 3.18 -0.07 -5.51
CA PHE A 28 3.26 1.21 -6.18
C PHE A 28 4.39 1.13 -7.19
N ASN A 29 4.04 1.20 -8.45
CA ASN A 29 5.01 1.13 -9.54
C ASN A 29 4.63 2.17 -10.59
N ALA A 30 5.40 2.26 -11.64
CA ALA A 30 5.11 3.17 -12.73
C ALA A 30 5.10 2.36 -14.03
N SER A 31 4.30 2.79 -15.00
CA SER A 31 4.17 2.08 -16.25
C SER A 31 5.50 1.94 -16.99
N PHE A 32 6.39 2.92 -16.87
CA PHE A 32 7.71 2.82 -17.50
C PHE A 32 8.59 1.74 -16.87
N ASN A 33 8.25 1.25 -15.69
CA ASN A 33 8.99 0.22 -14.98
C ASN A 33 8.20 -1.09 -14.88
N LYS A 34 7.22 -1.28 -15.73
CA LYS A 34 6.34 -2.46 -15.68
C LYS A 34 7.11 -3.77 -15.84
N ALA A 35 8.20 -3.76 -16.56
CA ALA A 35 9.02 -4.94 -16.72
C ALA A 35 9.55 -5.49 -15.40
N ASN A 36 9.67 -4.64 -14.39
CA ASN A 36 10.15 -4.99 -13.05
C ASN A 36 9.03 -5.10 -12.02
N GLU A 37 7.78 -5.21 -12.46
CA GLU A 37 6.70 -5.39 -11.50
C GLU A 37 6.88 -6.71 -10.72
N VAL A 38 6.38 -6.72 -9.51
CA VAL A 38 6.55 -7.86 -8.62
C VAL A 38 5.67 -9.01 -9.09
N GLN A 39 6.29 -10.02 -9.68
CA GLN A 39 5.58 -11.11 -10.32
C GLN A 39 4.82 -12.01 -9.34
N TRP A 40 5.39 -12.18 -8.15
CA TRP A 40 4.81 -13.07 -7.15
C TRP A 40 3.77 -12.38 -6.24
N LEU A 41 3.41 -11.14 -6.54
CA LEU A 41 2.47 -10.38 -5.70
C LEU A 41 1.16 -11.15 -5.49
N THR A 42 0.62 -11.71 -6.56
CA THR A 42 -0.65 -12.44 -6.50
C THR A 42 -0.54 -13.79 -5.80
N LYS A 43 0.67 -14.22 -5.46
CA LYS A 43 0.89 -15.49 -4.74
C LYS A 43 0.89 -15.31 -3.23
N LEU A 44 0.81 -14.08 -2.75
CA LEU A 44 0.68 -13.83 -1.32
C LEU A 44 -0.66 -14.34 -0.81
N THR A 45 -0.66 -14.86 0.40
CA THR A 45 -1.88 -15.42 1.01
C THR A 45 -2.25 -14.65 2.26
N ASP A 46 -3.53 -14.77 2.64
CA ASP A 46 -4.09 -14.13 3.84
C ASP A 46 -4.09 -12.61 3.78
N CYS A 47 -4.12 -12.07 2.57
CA CYS A 47 -4.19 -10.63 2.32
C CYS A 47 -4.79 -10.40 0.95
N GLU A 48 -5.22 -9.17 0.71
CA GLU A 48 -5.56 -8.75 -0.64
C GLU A 48 -4.34 -8.08 -1.25
N VAL A 49 -4.30 -8.02 -2.58
CA VAL A 49 -3.21 -7.37 -3.30
C VAL A 49 -3.77 -6.39 -4.30
N GLU A 50 -3.07 -5.27 -4.50
CA GLU A 50 -3.43 -4.27 -5.49
C GLU A 50 -2.18 -3.69 -6.12
N ARG A 51 -2.33 -3.21 -7.35
CA ARG A 51 -1.26 -2.53 -8.07
C ARG A 51 -1.72 -1.13 -8.42
N VAL A 52 -0.87 -0.15 -8.13
CA VAL A 52 -1.14 1.25 -8.39
C VAL A 52 -0.05 1.81 -9.29
N ASP A 53 -0.46 2.49 -10.37
CA ASP A 53 0.48 3.16 -11.27
C ASP A 53 0.58 4.62 -10.83
N ILE A 54 1.71 4.96 -10.21
CA ILE A 54 1.92 6.33 -9.70
C ILE A 54 2.16 7.34 -10.82
N ALA A 55 2.49 6.87 -12.02
CA ALA A 55 2.65 7.75 -13.18
C ALA A 55 1.31 8.23 -13.73
N ALA A 56 0.25 7.43 -13.51
CA ALA A 56 -1.09 7.81 -13.96
C ALA A 56 -1.69 8.91 -13.09
N ASP A 57 -1.30 8.99 -11.83
CA ASP A 57 -1.82 9.98 -10.89
C ASP A 57 -0.74 10.29 -9.86
N SER A 58 -0.19 11.50 -9.94
CA SER A 58 0.90 11.92 -9.06
C SER A 58 0.50 12.00 -7.58
N ARG A 59 -0.80 12.04 -7.30
CA ARG A 59 -1.31 12.05 -5.93
C ARG A 59 -0.80 10.85 -5.12
N TRP A 60 -0.71 9.70 -5.77
CA TRP A 60 -0.26 8.47 -5.09
C TRP A 60 1.15 8.58 -4.52
N ALA A 61 2.08 9.08 -5.32
CA ALA A 61 3.46 9.23 -4.88
C ALA A 61 3.58 10.24 -3.74
N SER A 62 2.85 11.33 -3.83
CA SER A 62 2.88 12.38 -2.81
C SER A 62 2.27 11.91 -1.50
N GLU A 63 1.08 11.31 -1.57
CA GLU A 63 0.31 10.92 -0.40
C GLU A 63 0.98 9.79 0.38
N TYR A 64 1.55 8.83 -0.33
CA TYR A 64 2.19 7.66 0.30
C TYR A 64 3.72 7.76 0.33
N LYS A 65 4.25 8.89 -0.11
CA LYS A 65 5.70 9.17 -0.07
C LYS A 65 6.49 8.08 -0.77
N ILE A 66 6.09 7.79 -2.00
CA ILE A 66 6.78 6.79 -2.83
C ILE A 66 7.94 7.49 -3.52
N VAL A 67 9.16 7.06 -3.17
CA VAL A 67 10.39 7.68 -3.70
C VAL A 67 11.11 6.79 -4.69
N VAL A 68 10.85 5.47 -4.65
CA VAL A 68 11.42 4.52 -5.61
C VAL A 68 10.31 3.58 -6.06
N VAL A 69 10.47 2.99 -7.22
CA VAL A 69 9.50 2.01 -7.75
C VAL A 69 10.23 0.73 -8.14
N PRO A 70 9.61 -0.43 -7.92
CA PRO A 70 8.38 -0.59 -7.17
C PRO A 70 8.58 -0.46 -5.66
N THR A 71 7.53 -0.05 -4.96
CA THR A 71 7.49 -0.07 -3.51
C THR A 71 6.27 -0.90 -3.11
N LEU A 72 6.47 -1.87 -2.22
CA LEU A 72 5.38 -2.64 -1.64
C LEU A 72 5.07 -2.09 -0.26
N VAL A 73 3.82 -1.77 -0.02
CA VAL A 73 3.37 -1.32 1.29
C VAL A 73 2.33 -2.30 1.80
N VAL A 74 2.56 -2.82 2.99
CA VAL A 74 1.59 -3.68 3.67
C VAL A 74 0.74 -2.79 4.55
N PHE A 75 -0.55 -2.70 4.22
CA PHE A 75 -1.51 -1.94 5.00
C PHE A 75 -2.32 -2.88 5.89
N ASN A 76 -2.57 -2.42 7.10
CA ASN A 76 -3.46 -3.11 8.03
C ASN A 76 -4.54 -2.11 8.43
N ASN A 77 -5.75 -2.30 7.93
CA ASN A 77 -6.87 -1.37 8.13
C ASN A 77 -6.48 0.05 7.71
N ASN A 78 -5.90 0.17 6.52
CA ASN A 78 -5.47 1.43 5.91
C ASN A 78 -4.32 2.15 6.64
N GLU A 79 -3.67 1.49 7.57
CA GLU A 79 -2.46 2.01 8.20
C GLU A 79 -1.25 1.25 7.69
N GLU A 80 -0.21 1.97 7.34
CA GLU A 80 1.02 1.34 6.87
C GLU A 80 1.68 0.56 7.99
N ALA A 81 1.86 -0.74 7.77
CA ALA A 81 2.49 -1.62 8.75
C ALA A 81 3.93 -1.93 8.39
N LYS A 82 4.23 -2.07 7.11
CA LYS A 82 5.56 -2.44 6.63
C LYS A 82 5.73 -1.95 5.20
N ARG A 83 6.95 -1.63 4.84
CA ARG A 83 7.27 -1.13 3.50
C ARG A 83 8.53 -1.84 2.99
N PHE A 84 8.50 -2.24 1.72
CA PHE A 84 9.64 -2.83 1.03
C PHE A 84 9.91 -1.99 -0.20
N GLN A 85 11.10 -1.43 -0.28
CA GLN A 85 11.47 -0.53 -1.38
C GLN A 85 12.43 -1.21 -2.34
N ALA A 86 12.30 -0.88 -3.60
CA ALA A 86 13.21 -1.35 -4.64
C ALA A 86 14.61 -0.75 -4.44
N ASN A 87 15.57 -1.36 -5.10
CA ASN A 87 16.93 -0.83 -5.16
C ASN A 87 17.01 0.29 -6.21
N ILE A 88 18.21 0.85 -6.38
CA ILE A 88 18.43 1.95 -7.32
C ILE A 88 18.23 1.52 -8.78
N MET A 89 18.25 0.23 -9.06
CA MET A 89 17.98 -0.31 -10.39
C MET A 89 16.49 -0.51 -10.65
N MET A 90 15.65 -0.06 -9.72
CA MET A 90 14.19 -0.20 -9.80
C MET A 90 13.74 -1.66 -9.85
N THR A 91 14.43 -2.52 -9.12
CA THR A 91 14.05 -3.91 -8.98
C THR A 91 13.83 -4.25 -7.50
N MET A 92 12.81 -5.07 -7.24
CA MET A 92 12.48 -5.48 -5.88
C MET A 92 13.38 -6.61 -5.43
N GLU A 93 14.15 -6.36 -4.37
CA GLU A 93 15.02 -7.39 -3.80
C GLU A 93 14.33 -8.23 -2.73
N ALA A 94 13.28 -7.70 -2.12
CA ALA A 94 12.51 -8.47 -1.15
C ALA A 94 11.89 -9.68 -1.84
N THR A 95 11.83 -10.78 -1.11
CA THR A 95 11.27 -12.02 -1.64
C THR A 95 9.82 -12.18 -1.20
N ARG A 96 9.10 -13.07 -1.89
CA ARG A 96 7.74 -13.40 -1.51
C ARG A 96 7.70 -13.88 -0.04
N GLU A 97 8.69 -14.67 0.36
CA GLU A 97 8.77 -15.21 1.71
C GLU A 97 8.91 -14.11 2.76
N GLU A 98 9.74 -13.11 2.46
CA GLU A 98 9.92 -11.98 3.39
C GLU A 98 8.63 -11.18 3.57
N VAL A 99 7.94 -10.93 2.49
CA VAL A 99 6.68 -10.17 2.55
C VAL A 99 5.60 -11.00 3.24
N GLN A 100 5.53 -12.30 2.90
CA GLN A 100 4.57 -13.19 3.54
C GLN A 100 4.83 -13.28 5.04
N GLU A 101 6.08 -13.33 5.45
CA GLU A 101 6.45 -13.37 6.86
C GLU A 101 5.92 -12.14 7.60
N SER A 102 6.03 -10.97 7.01
CA SER A 102 5.52 -9.75 7.65
C SER A 102 4.00 -9.78 7.78
N ILE A 103 3.31 -10.35 6.80
CA ILE A 103 1.86 -10.53 6.86
C ILE A 103 1.51 -11.48 8.01
N ASP A 104 2.22 -12.60 8.08
CA ASP A 104 1.98 -13.61 9.12
C ASP A 104 2.24 -13.05 10.52
N GLU A 105 3.26 -12.22 10.67
CA GLU A 105 3.57 -11.57 11.94
C GLU A 105 2.44 -10.65 12.38
N ILE A 106 1.86 -9.90 11.46
CA ILE A 106 0.74 -9.02 11.77
C ILE A 106 -0.45 -9.84 12.24
N ILE A 107 -0.74 -10.94 11.55
CA ILE A 107 -1.85 -11.82 11.92
C ILE A 107 -1.61 -12.40 13.30
N MET A 108 -0.41 -12.89 13.56
CA MET A 108 -0.05 -13.47 14.87
C MET A 108 -0.20 -12.46 16.00
N SER A 109 0.11 -11.20 15.74
CA SER A 109 0.04 -10.15 16.76
C SER A 109 -1.37 -9.83 17.21
N LYS A 110 -2.39 -10.29 16.47
CA LYS A 110 -3.79 -10.06 16.81
C LYS A 110 -4.36 -11.07 17.80
N PHE A 111 -3.60 -12.08 18.13
CA PHE A 111 -4.06 -13.15 19.03
C PHE A 111 -3.42 -13.08 20.39
#